data_dbb0a99130efc3dd678d6aa9fd89fc11
#
_entry.id   dbb0a99130efc3dd678d6aa9fd89fc11
#
_cell.length_a   1.000
_cell.length_b   1.000
_cell.length_c   1.000
_cell.angle_alpha   90.00
_cell.angle_beta   90.00
_cell.angle_gamma   90.00
#
_symmetry.space_group_name_H-M   'P 1'
#
loop_
_entity.id
_entity.type
_entity.pdbx_description
1 polymer ?
#
loop_
_entity_poly.entity_id
_entity_poly.type
_entity_poly.pdbx_seq_one_letter_code
_entity_poly.pdbx_strand_id
1 'polypeptide(L)'
;MLRFAPSQGYVFLLSNEAGHAMSVNLCQPDPYKACGACCGLYNIIGFSRRTCRRLLRNRTKAFLRDASIDDPNTLNRHYAHFRQREHGLVNLPILRNCPFLGTLPFHNNAPGCLLHPAINDGHDARNAGSYDQKTCGRYLCPAYALLDPLEQRLVIQACGRDAFLYGLVLNDLVLIRTLTEGVQEQLARPLDATDLDQPPFIRAVQRYFRLKTNWPFADPEAPIIGVFIPRAEDYFPSLDKLLITIDYQCLDAPTSRYDLLLRALGSVFEDAEELAQAVAIIYGAISTAANALQQRPRP
;
A
#
# COMPACT_ATOMS: atom_id res chain seq x y z
N MET A 1 13.98 29.62 -11.67
CA MET A 1 12.62 29.94 -11.16
C MET A 1 11.65 29.10 -11.94
N LEU A 2 11.19 28.01 -11.33
CA LEU A 2 10.19 27.13 -11.95
C LEU A 2 8.82 27.84 -11.88
N ARG A 3 8.28 28.22 -13.03
CA ARG A 3 6.90 28.73 -13.14
C ARG A 3 5.98 27.55 -13.27
N PHE A 4 5.24 27.26 -12.21
CA PHE A 4 4.20 26.21 -12.24
C PHE A 4 2.82 26.87 -12.47
N ALA A 5 2.18 26.48 -13.55
CA ALA A 5 0.79 26.78 -13.79
C ALA A 5 -0.10 25.88 -12.88
N PRO A 6 -1.23 26.40 -12.34
CA PRO A 6 -2.15 25.57 -11.58
C PRO A 6 -2.79 24.54 -12.52
N SER A 7 -2.41 23.28 -12.37
CA SER A 7 -2.88 22.19 -13.20
C SER A 7 -4.33 21.84 -12.89
N GLN A 8 -5.15 21.87 -13.95
CA GLN A 8 -6.43 21.17 -14.04
C GLN A 8 -6.23 19.70 -13.65
N GLY A 9 -7.19 19.12 -12.91
CA GLY A 9 -7.11 17.78 -12.39
C GLY A 9 -6.76 16.74 -13.47
N TYR A 10 -5.57 16.20 -13.39
CA TYR A 10 -5.10 15.13 -14.25
C TYR A 10 -5.69 13.80 -13.79
N VAL A 11 -6.72 13.35 -14.47
CA VAL A 11 -7.10 11.95 -14.49
C VAL A 11 -6.08 11.25 -15.39
N PHE A 12 -5.18 10.46 -14.80
CA PHE A 12 -4.23 9.66 -15.58
C PHE A 12 -4.96 8.53 -16.30
N LEU A 13 -5.26 8.76 -17.56
CA LEU A 13 -5.77 7.76 -18.47
C LEU A 13 -4.58 6.97 -19.02
N LEU A 14 -4.37 5.75 -18.55
CA LEU A 14 -3.54 4.79 -19.26
C LEU A 14 -4.39 4.26 -20.43
N SER A 15 -4.10 4.71 -21.66
CA SER A 15 -4.67 4.12 -22.87
C SER A 15 -4.06 2.74 -23.08
N ASN A 16 -4.82 1.68 -22.79
CA ASN A 16 -4.55 0.35 -23.35
C ASN A 16 -5.28 0.23 -24.67
N GLU A 17 -4.56 -0.19 -25.73
CA GLU A 17 -5.10 -0.42 -27.07
C GLU A 17 -6.11 -1.59 -27.18
N ALA A 18 -6.54 -2.16 -26.07
CA ALA A 18 -7.61 -3.15 -26.00
C ALA A 18 -8.76 -2.57 -25.18
N GLY A 19 -9.86 -2.23 -25.81
CA GLY A 19 -11.08 -1.57 -25.33
C GLY A 19 -11.70 -2.02 -24.00
N HIS A 20 -10.91 -2.02 -22.94
CA HIS A 20 -11.35 -2.29 -21.57
C HIS A 20 -11.62 -0.97 -20.85
N ALA A 21 -12.66 -0.95 -20.03
CA ALA A 21 -13.06 0.16 -19.16
C ALA A 21 -11.84 0.78 -18.49
N MET A 22 -11.77 2.12 -18.46
CA MET A 22 -10.67 2.92 -17.94
C MET A 22 -10.20 2.38 -16.59
N SER A 23 -9.05 1.73 -16.56
CA SER A 23 -8.45 1.24 -15.30
C SER A 23 -7.98 2.41 -14.47
N VAL A 24 -8.39 2.44 -13.20
CA VAL A 24 -7.92 3.44 -12.23
C VAL A 24 -6.40 3.31 -12.08
N ASN A 25 -5.67 4.42 -12.06
CA ASN A 25 -4.24 4.40 -11.76
C ASN A 25 -4.02 4.09 -10.27
N LEU A 26 -3.77 2.83 -9.93
CA LEU A 26 -3.54 2.41 -8.54
C LEU A 26 -2.24 2.95 -7.94
N CYS A 27 -1.26 3.34 -8.76
CA CYS A 27 -0.04 3.96 -8.24
C CYS A 27 -0.29 5.36 -7.70
N GLN A 28 -1.22 6.10 -8.30
CA GLN A 28 -1.63 7.45 -7.89
C GLN A 28 -3.11 7.67 -8.26
N PRO A 29 -4.06 7.18 -7.44
CA PRO A 29 -5.48 7.23 -7.77
C PRO A 29 -6.08 8.63 -7.68
N ASP A 30 -5.44 9.53 -6.93
CA ASP A 30 -5.89 10.90 -6.72
C ASP A 30 -4.72 11.81 -6.27
N PRO A 31 -4.91 13.14 -6.17
CA PRO A 31 -3.86 14.09 -5.78
C PRO A 31 -3.38 13.95 -4.32
N TYR A 32 -4.04 13.15 -3.49
CA TYR A 32 -3.75 13.08 -2.04
C TYR A 32 -2.92 11.88 -1.66
N LYS A 33 -2.88 10.84 -2.50
CA LYS A 33 -2.19 9.60 -2.18
C LYS A 33 -1.52 8.96 -3.38
N ALA A 34 -0.42 8.30 -3.10
CA ALA A 34 0.27 7.42 -4.02
C ALA A 34 0.76 6.20 -3.25
N CYS A 35 0.91 5.07 -3.94
CA CYS A 35 1.27 3.81 -3.32
C CYS A 35 2.74 3.82 -2.83
N GLY A 36 3.70 3.99 -3.71
CA GLY A 36 5.12 3.99 -3.38
C GLY A 36 5.70 2.65 -2.89
N ALA A 37 4.94 1.57 -2.82
CA ALA A 37 5.39 0.29 -2.27
C ALA A 37 6.55 -0.32 -3.08
N CYS A 38 6.40 -0.44 -4.39
CA CYS A 38 7.47 -0.95 -5.27
C CYS A 38 8.70 -0.04 -5.31
N CYS A 39 8.56 1.24 -4.93
CA CYS A 39 9.67 2.17 -4.75
C CYS A 39 10.35 2.05 -3.37
N GLY A 40 9.93 1.12 -2.53
CA GLY A 40 10.54 0.84 -1.23
C GLY A 40 10.03 1.70 -0.08
N LEU A 41 8.82 2.30 -0.18
CA LEU A 41 8.27 3.16 0.88
C LEU A 41 8.19 2.45 2.23
N TYR A 42 7.86 1.16 2.24
CA TYR A 42 7.69 0.36 3.46
C TYR A 42 8.91 -0.50 3.80
N ASN A 43 9.94 -0.48 2.96
CA ASN A 43 11.18 -1.23 3.18
C ASN A 43 12.20 -0.41 3.98
N ILE A 44 11.76 0.12 5.13
CA ILE A 44 12.58 1.00 5.98
C ILE A 44 12.55 0.44 7.41
N ILE A 45 13.71 0.22 8.00
CA ILE A 45 13.87 -0.23 9.39
C ILE A 45 13.19 0.77 10.32
N GLY A 46 12.43 0.26 11.29
CA GLY A 46 11.68 1.09 12.23
C GLY A 46 10.65 1.97 11.52
N PHE A 47 9.98 1.42 10.48
CA PHE A 47 8.95 2.12 9.73
C PHE A 47 7.92 2.75 10.68
N SER A 48 7.78 4.06 10.55
CA SER A 48 6.68 4.80 11.13
C SER A 48 6.31 5.96 10.20
N ARG A 49 5.09 6.47 10.31
CA ARG A 49 4.67 7.65 9.55
C ARG A 49 5.62 8.84 9.73
N ARG A 50 6.15 9.01 10.93
CA ARG A 50 7.08 10.11 11.26
C ARG A 50 8.43 9.93 10.58
N THR A 51 9.03 8.74 10.71
CA THR A 51 10.33 8.44 10.09
C THR A 51 10.25 8.51 8.58
N CYS A 52 9.19 7.92 8.01
CA CYS A 52 8.95 7.92 6.57
C CYS A 52 8.77 9.34 6.01
N ARG A 53 7.90 10.15 6.62
CA ARG A 53 7.72 11.56 6.21
C ARG A 53 9.01 12.37 6.29
N ARG A 54 9.81 12.15 7.32
CA ARG A 54 11.11 12.83 7.46
C ARG A 54 12.06 12.43 6.34
N LEU A 55 12.17 11.14 6.05
CA LEU A 55 13.02 10.61 4.98
C LEU A 55 12.61 11.19 3.62
N LEU A 56 11.35 11.06 3.26
CA LEU A 56 10.83 11.55 1.97
C LEU A 56 11.01 13.06 1.82
N ARG A 57 10.75 13.84 2.86
CA ARG A 57 10.99 15.29 2.85
C ARG A 57 12.46 15.64 2.64
N ASN A 58 13.37 14.90 3.27
CA ASN A 58 14.81 15.11 3.10
C ASN A 58 15.25 14.81 1.68
N ARG A 59 14.76 13.73 1.07
CA ARG A 59 15.00 13.41 -0.33
C ARG A 59 14.51 14.51 -1.25
N THR A 60 13.28 14.98 -1.08
CA THR A 60 12.71 16.07 -1.88
C THR A 60 13.51 17.37 -1.73
N LYS A 61 13.85 17.76 -0.50
CA LYS A 61 14.64 18.97 -0.26
C LYS A 61 16.01 18.92 -0.94
N ALA A 62 16.68 17.78 -0.84
CA ALA A 62 17.97 17.59 -1.49
C ALA A 62 17.82 17.56 -3.02
N PHE A 63 16.80 16.91 -3.55
CA PHE A 63 16.53 16.90 -4.98
C PHE A 63 16.33 18.31 -5.54
N LEU A 64 15.46 19.10 -4.91
CA LEU A 64 15.16 20.47 -5.34
C LEU A 64 16.36 21.43 -5.24
N ARG A 65 17.33 21.11 -4.37
CA ARG A 65 18.54 21.92 -4.20
C ARG A 65 19.66 21.51 -5.14
N ASP A 66 19.88 20.20 -5.29
CA ASP A 66 21.14 19.65 -5.83
C ASP A 66 20.97 18.91 -7.16
N ALA A 67 19.74 18.66 -7.61
CA ALA A 67 19.46 17.88 -8.82
C ALA A 67 18.59 18.67 -9.81
N SER A 68 18.84 18.44 -11.09
CA SER A 68 17.99 18.87 -12.19
C SER A 68 17.58 17.69 -13.05
N ILE A 69 16.31 17.66 -13.47
CA ILE A 69 15.80 16.60 -14.36
C ILE A 69 16.47 16.65 -15.75
N ASP A 70 17.00 17.80 -16.14
CA ASP A 70 17.67 18.03 -17.42
C ASP A 70 19.17 17.71 -17.38
N ASP A 71 19.71 17.41 -16.18
CA ASP A 71 21.14 17.08 -16.01
C ASP A 71 21.33 15.69 -15.39
N PRO A 72 21.57 14.66 -16.21
CA PRO A 72 21.82 13.29 -15.76
C PRO A 72 22.93 13.15 -14.72
N ASN A 73 23.94 14.03 -14.76
CA ASN A 73 25.06 13.97 -13.80
C ASN A 73 24.59 14.35 -12.38
N THR A 74 23.72 15.34 -12.26
CA THR A 74 23.14 15.72 -10.96
C THR A 74 22.22 14.65 -10.44
N LEU A 75 21.41 14.01 -11.30
CA LEU A 75 20.54 12.89 -10.97
C LEU A 75 21.37 11.70 -10.46
N ASN A 76 22.45 11.33 -11.15
CA ASN A 76 23.33 10.24 -10.74
C ASN A 76 23.99 10.52 -9.39
N ARG A 77 24.46 11.76 -9.14
CA ARG A 77 25.02 12.15 -7.83
C ARG A 77 23.97 12.05 -6.73
N HIS A 78 22.75 12.51 -6.96
CA HIS A 78 21.64 12.40 -6.02
C HIS A 78 21.35 10.92 -5.69
N TYR A 79 21.24 10.07 -6.71
CA TYR A 79 21.04 8.65 -6.56
C TYR A 79 22.12 7.99 -5.69
N ALA A 80 23.40 8.22 -6.03
CA ALA A 80 24.53 7.64 -5.32
C ALA A 80 24.57 8.09 -3.84
N HIS A 81 24.35 9.40 -3.59
CA HIS A 81 24.34 9.97 -2.25
C HIS A 81 23.32 9.31 -1.33
N PHE A 82 22.07 9.14 -1.77
CA PHE A 82 21.03 8.55 -0.94
C PHE A 82 21.16 7.03 -0.86
N ARG A 83 21.57 6.36 -1.92
CA ARG A 83 21.85 4.90 -1.89
C ARG A 83 22.89 4.57 -0.81
N GLN A 84 23.96 5.34 -0.73
CA GLN A 84 24.99 5.14 0.27
C GLN A 84 24.51 5.43 1.69
N ARG A 85 23.80 6.55 1.89
CA ARG A 85 23.32 6.97 3.22
C ARG A 85 22.23 6.05 3.78
N GLU A 86 21.41 5.49 2.92
CA GLU A 86 20.24 4.73 3.32
C GLU A 86 20.46 3.22 3.25
N HIS A 87 21.65 2.78 2.88
CA HIS A 87 21.97 1.35 2.73
C HIS A 87 21.70 0.53 4.01
N GLY A 88 22.00 1.07 5.18
CA GLY A 88 21.77 0.45 6.48
C GLY A 88 20.36 0.64 7.04
N LEU A 89 19.45 1.28 6.30
CA LEU A 89 18.09 1.60 6.76
C LEU A 89 17.00 0.72 6.12
N VAL A 90 17.39 -0.32 5.39
CA VAL A 90 16.45 -1.19 4.66
C VAL A 90 16.24 -2.51 5.39
N ASN A 91 14.96 -2.92 5.52
CA ASN A 91 14.59 -4.21 6.12
C ASN A 91 15.01 -5.40 5.25
N LEU A 92 14.70 -5.30 3.97
CA LEU A 92 14.91 -6.36 3.00
C LEU A 92 15.86 -5.89 1.90
N PRO A 93 17.16 -6.26 1.93
CA PRO A 93 18.14 -5.81 0.94
C PRO A 93 17.82 -6.22 -0.49
N ILE A 94 17.04 -7.28 -0.68
CA ILE A 94 16.58 -7.74 -1.99
C ILE A 94 15.61 -6.74 -2.66
N LEU A 95 14.86 -5.96 -1.87
CA LEU A 95 13.97 -4.94 -2.38
C LEU A 95 14.73 -3.63 -2.62
N ARG A 96 14.44 -2.99 -3.73
CA ARG A 96 15.07 -1.71 -4.06
C ARG A 96 14.33 -0.56 -3.38
N ASN A 97 15.08 0.31 -2.71
CA ASN A 97 14.58 1.60 -2.25
C ASN A 97 15.01 2.68 -3.24
N CYS A 98 14.05 3.33 -3.87
CA CYS A 98 14.34 4.38 -4.85
C CYS A 98 14.58 5.73 -4.15
N PRO A 99 15.75 6.35 -4.30
CA PRO A 99 16.06 7.65 -3.71
C PRO A 99 15.20 8.81 -4.25
N PHE A 100 14.57 8.60 -5.40
CA PHE A 100 13.65 9.57 -6.02
C PHE A 100 12.20 9.41 -5.57
N LEU A 101 11.91 8.48 -4.67
CA LEU A 101 10.66 8.49 -3.94
C LEU A 101 10.74 9.58 -2.87
N GLY A 102 10.00 10.63 -3.04
CA GLY A 102 9.97 11.80 -2.16
C GLY A 102 8.57 12.19 -1.72
N THR A 103 8.41 13.39 -1.20
CA THR A 103 7.10 14.06 -1.06
C THR A 103 6.90 15.00 -2.23
N LEU A 104 5.68 15.01 -2.78
CA LEU A 104 5.30 15.89 -3.87
C LEU A 104 4.67 17.17 -3.29
N PRO A 105 5.39 18.32 -3.23
CA PRO A 105 4.91 19.53 -2.56
C PRO A 105 3.58 20.05 -3.12
N PHE A 106 3.37 19.86 -4.43
CA PHE A 106 2.17 20.32 -5.14
C PHE A 106 1.01 19.32 -5.08
N HIS A 107 1.23 18.13 -4.51
CA HIS A 107 0.24 17.07 -4.31
C HIS A 107 0.05 16.79 -2.81
N ASN A 108 -0.24 17.81 -2.02
CA ASN A 108 -0.49 17.71 -0.58
C ASN A 108 0.61 16.98 0.22
N ASN A 109 1.86 17.06 -0.25
CA ASN A 109 2.99 16.32 0.30
C ASN A 109 2.79 14.79 0.35
N ALA A 110 1.98 14.24 -0.56
CA ALA A 110 1.87 12.80 -0.74
C ALA A 110 3.21 12.20 -1.16
N PRO A 111 3.48 10.94 -0.78
CA PRO A 111 4.60 10.20 -1.36
C PRO A 111 4.47 10.12 -2.88
N GLY A 112 5.60 10.20 -3.60
CA GLY A 112 5.55 10.06 -5.05
C GLY A 112 6.93 10.15 -5.70
N CYS A 113 6.97 9.85 -7.00
CA CYS A 113 8.19 9.84 -7.78
C CYS A 113 8.57 11.25 -8.24
N LEU A 114 9.73 11.75 -7.81
CA LEU A 114 10.28 13.06 -8.20
C LEU A 114 10.70 13.14 -9.68
N LEU A 115 10.84 12.00 -10.36
CA LEU A 115 11.23 11.89 -11.78
C LEU A 115 10.05 11.69 -12.71
N HIS A 116 8.80 11.63 -12.18
CA HIS A 116 7.64 11.28 -12.98
C HIS A 116 7.27 12.42 -13.94
N PRO A 117 6.94 12.13 -15.23
CA PRO A 117 6.60 13.16 -16.21
C PRO A 117 5.42 14.04 -15.80
N ALA A 118 4.47 13.52 -15.04
CA ALA A 118 3.30 14.28 -14.59
C ALA A 118 3.63 15.48 -13.66
N ILE A 119 4.79 15.47 -13.01
CA ILE A 119 5.23 16.56 -12.13
C ILE A 119 6.39 17.36 -12.73
N ASN A 120 6.86 16.98 -13.90
CA ASN A 120 8.01 17.56 -14.59
C ASN A 120 7.64 17.99 -16.04
N ASP A 121 6.46 18.58 -16.22
CA ASP A 121 5.99 19.14 -17.49
C ASP A 121 6.11 18.17 -18.69
N GLY A 122 5.89 16.89 -18.44
CA GLY A 122 5.98 15.84 -19.45
C GLY A 122 7.38 15.21 -19.61
N HIS A 123 8.41 15.78 -18.99
CA HIS A 123 9.76 15.22 -19.05
C HIS A 123 9.88 13.97 -18.15
N ASP A 124 10.14 12.83 -18.75
CA ASP A 124 10.31 11.55 -18.07
C ASP A 124 11.79 11.28 -17.77
N ALA A 125 12.20 11.54 -16.53
CA ALA A 125 13.57 11.30 -16.07
C ALA A 125 13.75 9.98 -15.31
N ARG A 126 12.75 9.06 -15.35
CA ARG A 126 12.75 7.82 -14.55
C ARG A 126 13.89 6.85 -14.86
N ASN A 127 14.60 7.04 -15.99
CA ASN A 127 15.83 6.29 -16.29
C ASN A 127 16.92 6.48 -15.22
N ALA A 128 16.94 7.61 -14.52
CA ALA A 128 17.89 7.86 -13.43
C ALA A 128 17.51 7.17 -12.11
N GLY A 129 16.34 6.55 -12.03
CA GLY A 129 15.85 5.90 -10.82
C GLY A 129 16.47 4.54 -10.54
N SER A 130 15.95 3.87 -9.51
CA SER A 130 16.37 2.50 -9.15
C SER A 130 15.98 1.44 -10.18
N TYR A 131 14.99 1.76 -11.00
CA TYR A 131 14.53 1.00 -12.15
C TYR A 131 14.66 1.89 -13.39
N ASP A 132 14.72 1.28 -14.57
CA ASP A 132 14.71 2.03 -15.82
C ASP A 132 13.33 2.62 -16.13
N GLN A 133 13.29 3.56 -17.08
CA GLN A 133 12.04 4.20 -17.54
C GLN A 133 11.03 3.18 -18.05
N LYS A 134 11.49 2.14 -18.77
CA LYS A 134 10.63 1.08 -19.28
C LYS A 134 9.94 0.33 -18.15
N THR A 135 10.68 -0.04 -17.10
CA THR A 135 10.13 -0.70 -15.92
C THR A 135 9.22 0.27 -15.15
N CYS A 136 9.69 1.45 -14.78
CA CYS A 136 8.89 2.42 -14.03
C CYS A 136 7.64 2.91 -14.78
N GLY A 137 7.66 2.89 -16.12
CA GLY A 137 6.55 3.34 -16.95
C GLY A 137 5.52 2.26 -17.30
N ARG A 138 5.91 0.97 -17.22
CA ARG A 138 5.07 -0.15 -17.67
C ARG A 138 4.76 -1.18 -16.60
N TYR A 139 5.50 -1.17 -15.49
CA TYR A 139 5.28 -2.14 -14.42
C TYR A 139 3.93 -1.90 -13.74
N LEU A 140 3.08 -2.90 -13.82
CA LEU A 140 1.85 -3.00 -13.07
C LEU A 140 2.06 -4.00 -11.93
N CYS A 141 1.88 -3.56 -10.70
CA CYS A 141 2.02 -4.45 -9.54
C CYS A 141 0.88 -5.49 -9.53
N PRO A 142 1.05 -6.61 -8.78
CA PRO A 142 0.03 -7.64 -8.70
C PRO A 142 -1.38 -7.14 -8.34
N ALA A 143 -1.51 -6.00 -7.64
CA ALA A 143 -2.82 -5.41 -7.32
C ALA A 143 -3.68 -5.12 -8.58
N TYR A 144 -3.05 -4.77 -9.71
CA TYR A 144 -3.79 -4.55 -10.96
C TYR A 144 -4.41 -5.83 -11.54
N ALA A 145 -3.79 -6.97 -11.30
CA ALA A 145 -4.25 -8.26 -11.82
C ALA A 145 -5.11 -9.02 -10.81
N LEU A 146 -4.88 -8.83 -9.52
CA LEU A 146 -5.47 -9.65 -8.47
C LEU A 146 -6.66 -9.01 -7.77
N LEU A 147 -6.73 -7.67 -7.71
CA LEU A 147 -7.88 -6.97 -7.16
C LEU A 147 -8.92 -6.72 -8.26
N ASP A 148 -10.15 -7.08 -8.00
CA ASP A 148 -11.24 -6.70 -8.88
C ASP A 148 -11.55 -5.19 -8.81
N PRO A 149 -12.34 -4.63 -9.74
CA PRO A 149 -12.64 -3.19 -9.75
C PRO A 149 -13.36 -2.70 -8.48
N LEU A 150 -14.14 -3.55 -7.80
CA LEU A 150 -14.82 -3.21 -6.56
C LEU A 150 -13.82 -3.11 -5.40
N GLU A 151 -12.93 -4.10 -5.27
CA GLU A 151 -11.85 -4.12 -4.29
C GLU A 151 -10.91 -2.92 -4.47
N GLN A 152 -10.54 -2.57 -5.70
CA GLN A 152 -9.73 -1.39 -6.01
C GLN A 152 -10.41 -0.10 -5.52
N ARG A 153 -11.70 0.09 -5.84
CA ARG A 153 -12.50 1.24 -5.38
C ARG A 153 -12.63 1.27 -3.86
N LEU A 154 -12.90 0.12 -3.23
CA LEU A 154 -13.00 -0.01 -1.79
C LEU A 154 -11.73 0.47 -1.08
N VAL A 155 -10.56 0.02 -1.53
CA VAL A 155 -9.26 0.43 -0.99
C VAL A 155 -9.04 1.94 -1.16
N ILE A 156 -9.32 2.47 -2.36
CA ILE A 156 -9.16 3.89 -2.65
C ILE A 156 -10.05 4.72 -1.72
N GLN A 157 -11.32 4.37 -1.56
CA GLN A 157 -12.27 5.12 -0.75
C GLN A 157 -11.99 4.99 0.75
N ALA A 158 -11.78 3.77 1.26
CA ALA A 158 -11.59 3.54 2.68
C ALA A 158 -10.27 4.10 3.22
N CYS A 159 -9.20 4.14 2.40
CA CYS A 159 -7.96 4.79 2.82
C CYS A 159 -8.05 6.33 2.82
N GLY A 160 -9.05 6.92 2.18
CA GLY A 160 -9.27 8.36 2.18
C GLY A 160 -8.03 9.14 1.71
N ARG A 161 -7.52 10.06 2.53
CA ARG A 161 -6.29 10.84 2.25
C ARG A 161 -5.04 10.26 2.90
N ASP A 162 -5.12 9.05 3.44
CA ASP A 162 -4.01 8.42 4.12
C ASP A 162 -3.11 7.65 3.13
N ALA A 163 -2.15 8.36 2.53
CA ALA A 163 -1.22 7.78 1.56
C ALA A 163 -0.36 6.64 2.13
N PHE A 164 -0.02 6.69 3.43
CA PHE A 164 0.78 5.64 4.06
C PHE A 164 -0.03 4.37 4.30
N LEU A 165 -1.28 4.50 4.68
CA LEU A 165 -2.17 3.35 4.81
C LEU A 165 -2.52 2.78 3.43
N TYR A 166 -2.77 3.66 2.46
CA TYR A 166 -3.17 3.27 1.11
C TYR A 166 -2.22 2.26 0.47
N GLY A 167 -0.93 2.57 0.45
CA GLY A 167 0.04 1.69 -0.19
C GLY A 167 0.26 0.37 0.57
N LEU A 168 0.11 0.36 1.91
CA LEU A 168 0.15 -0.89 2.69
C LEU A 168 -1.04 -1.78 2.37
N VAL A 169 -2.24 -1.22 2.37
CA VAL A 169 -3.49 -1.95 2.10
C VAL A 169 -3.54 -2.42 0.65
N LEU A 170 -3.23 -1.54 -0.31
CA LEU A 170 -3.27 -1.90 -1.74
C LEU A 170 -2.40 -3.12 -2.06
N ASN A 171 -1.32 -3.30 -1.31
CA ASN A 171 -0.38 -4.41 -1.50
C ASN A 171 -0.66 -5.59 -0.56
N ASP A 172 -1.79 -5.60 0.13
CA ASP A 172 -2.15 -6.69 1.05
C ASP A 172 -3.47 -7.35 0.63
N LEU A 173 -3.36 -8.29 -0.29
CA LEU A 173 -4.50 -9.04 -0.81
C LEU A 173 -5.20 -9.85 0.29
N VAL A 174 -4.42 -10.40 1.24
CA VAL A 174 -4.96 -11.18 2.37
C VAL A 174 -5.86 -10.32 3.24
N LEU A 175 -5.39 -9.12 3.59
CA LEU A 175 -6.17 -8.18 4.39
C LEU A 175 -7.48 -7.79 3.68
N ILE A 176 -7.41 -7.48 2.39
CA ILE A 176 -8.58 -7.05 1.61
C ILE A 176 -9.59 -8.19 1.51
N ARG A 177 -9.16 -9.39 1.08
CA ARG A 177 -10.05 -10.52 0.85
C ARG A 177 -10.64 -11.10 2.13
N THR A 178 -9.88 -11.18 3.20
CA THR A 178 -10.45 -11.59 4.50
C THR A 178 -11.63 -10.68 4.91
N LEU A 179 -11.54 -9.38 4.64
CA LEU A 179 -12.65 -8.47 4.90
C LEU A 179 -13.82 -8.71 3.93
N THR A 180 -13.55 -8.65 2.61
CA THR A 180 -14.64 -8.71 1.61
C THR A 180 -15.38 -10.04 1.66
N GLU A 181 -14.66 -11.16 1.75
CA GLU A 181 -15.23 -12.49 1.89
C GLU A 181 -16.02 -12.63 3.20
N GLY A 182 -15.46 -12.16 4.33
CA GLY A 182 -16.15 -12.24 5.62
C GLY A 182 -17.40 -11.36 5.70
N VAL A 183 -17.40 -10.20 5.05
CA VAL A 183 -18.61 -9.34 4.95
C VAL A 183 -19.66 -10.01 4.06
N GLN A 184 -19.27 -10.53 2.90
CA GLN A 184 -20.20 -11.22 1.98
C GLN A 184 -20.80 -12.48 2.61
N GLU A 185 -20.00 -13.25 3.37
CA GLU A 185 -20.48 -14.39 4.15
C GLU A 185 -21.58 -13.97 5.14
N GLN A 186 -21.37 -12.90 5.92
CA GLN A 186 -22.37 -12.42 6.88
C GLN A 186 -23.60 -11.78 6.26
N LEU A 187 -23.46 -11.20 5.07
CA LEU A 187 -24.59 -10.64 4.30
C LEU A 187 -25.35 -11.69 3.51
N ALA A 188 -24.81 -12.89 3.32
CA ALA A 188 -25.28 -13.94 2.41
C ALA A 188 -25.52 -13.42 0.96
N ARG A 189 -24.71 -12.43 0.54
CA ARG A 189 -24.69 -11.89 -0.83
C ARG A 189 -23.33 -11.28 -1.18
N PRO A 190 -23.00 -11.17 -2.47
CA PRO A 190 -21.82 -10.40 -2.87
C PRO A 190 -21.96 -8.92 -2.52
N LEU A 191 -20.81 -8.24 -2.35
CA LEU A 191 -20.74 -6.79 -2.31
C LEU A 191 -20.97 -6.21 -3.71
N ASP A 192 -21.55 -5.03 -3.76
CA ASP A 192 -21.76 -4.30 -5.01
C ASP A 192 -21.31 -2.82 -4.92
N ALA A 193 -21.37 -2.12 -6.04
CA ALA A 193 -20.92 -0.74 -6.13
C ALA A 193 -21.71 0.20 -5.21
N THR A 194 -22.97 -0.08 -4.92
CA THR A 194 -23.82 0.77 -4.07
C THR A 194 -23.51 0.61 -2.59
N ASP A 195 -22.88 -0.50 -2.18
CA ASP A 195 -22.39 -0.70 -0.82
C ASP A 195 -21.24 0.30 -0.52
N LEU A 196 -20.43 0.62 -1.53
CA LEU A 196 -19.34 1.57 -1.41
C LEU A 196 -19.82 3.02 -1.26
N ASP A 197 -21.06 3.30 -1.62
CA ASP A 197 -21.67 4.61 -1.43
C ASP A 197 -22.22 4.82 -0.01
N GLN A 198 -22.02 3.84 0.89
CA GLN A 198 -22.48 3.88 2.28
C GLN A 198 -21.35 4.40 3.22
N PRO A 199 -21.42 5.64 3.72
CA PRO A 199 -20.39 6.18 4.58
C PRO A 199 -20.16 5.40 5.88
N PRO A 200 -21.17 4.78 6.54
CA PRO A 200 -20.94 3.92 7.69
C PRO A 200 -20.09 2.68 7.36
N PHE A 201 -20.33 2.04 6.22
CA PHE A 201 -19.55 0.91 5.74
C PHE A 201 -18.11 1.31 5.47
N ILE A 202 -17.88 2.36 4.69
CA ILE A 202 -16.53 2.85 4.38
C ILE A 202 -15.76 3.20 5.66
N ARG A 203 -16.40 3.82 6.66
CA ARG A 203 -15.76 4.08 7.97
C ARG A 203 -15.40 2.79 8.72
N ALA A 204 -16.23 1.76 8.66
CA ALA A 204 -15.94 0.47 9.25
C ALA A 204 -14.76 -0.21 8.56
N VAL A 205 -14.75 -0.23 7.23
CA VAL A 205 -13.64 -0.74 6.42
C VAL A 205 -12.34 0.02 6.73
N GLN A 206 -12.40 1.35 6.85
CA GLN A 206 -11.21 2.14 7.22
C GLN A 206 -10.66 1.73 8.59
N ARG A 207 -11.51 1.45 9.59
CA ARG A 207 -11.07 0.96 10.90
C ARG A 207 -10.41 -0.41 10.79
N TYR A 208 -10.98 -1.31 10.00
CA TYR A 208 -10.39 -2.62 9.75
C TYR A 208 -9.03 -2.50 9.07
N PHE A 209 -8.88 -1.70 8.01
CA PHE A 209 -7.60 -1.51 7.33
C PHE A 209 -6.51 -0.92 8.24
N ARG A 210 -6.89 -0.14 9.25
CA ARG A 210 -5.96 0.37 10.25
C ARG A 210 -5.36 -0.70 11.15
N LEU A 211 -5.90 -1.93 11.18
CA LEU A 211 -5.25 -3.06 11.84
C LEU A 211 -3.83 -3.26 11.27
N LYS A 212 -3.60 -2.99 9.98
CA LYS A 212 -2.26 -3.09 9.38
C LYS A 212 -1.19 -2.22 10.06
N THR A 213 -1.58 -1.14 10.69
CA THR A 213 -0.66 -0.20 11.36
C THR A 213 -0.82 -0.13 12.86
N ASN A 214 -1.88 -0.71 13.41
CA ASN A 214 -2.26 -0.61 14.82
C ASN A 214 -2.62 -1.98 15.40
N TRP A 215 -1.96 -3.03 14.94
CA TRP A 215 -2.22 -4.38 15.40
C TRP A 215 -1.65 -4.59 16.81
N PRO A 216 -2.46 -4.96 17.81
CA PRO A 216 -2.00 -5.06 19.20
C PRO A 216 -0.96 -6.16 19.44
N PHE A 217 -1.02 -7.22 18.63
CA PHE A 217 -0.16 -8.40 18.76
C PHE A 217 0.97 -8.42 17.73
N ALA A 218 1.30 -7.27 17.13
CA ALA A 218 2.38 -7.22 16.16
C ALA A 218 3.74 -7.39 16.85
N ASP A 219 4.58 -8.27 16.30
CA ASP A 219 5.99 -8.29 16.63
C ASP A 219 6.62 -6.94 16.23
N PRO A 220 7.19 -6.18 17.20
CA PRO A 220 7.81 -4.89 16.90
C PRO A 220 9.01 -4.98 15.94
N GLU A 221 9.64 -6.15 15.84
CA GLU A 221 10.77 -6.40 14.94
C GLU A 221 10.33 -6.88 13.55
N ALA A 222 9.06 -7.30 13.40
CA ALA A 222 8.55 -7.72 12.10
C ALA A 222 8.43 -6.54 11.13
N PRO A 223 8.86 -6.69 9.87
CA PRO A 223 8.65 -5.67 8.86
C PRO A 223 7.17 -5.53 8.54
N ILE A 224 6.67 -4.29 8.47
CA ILE A 224 5.32 -4.02 7.99
C ILE A 224 5.35 -4.13 6.47
N ILE A 225 4.91 -5.27 5.95
CA ILE A 225 4.86 -5.55 4.50
C ILE A 225 3.44 -5.83 4.04
N GLY A 226 3.18 -5.54 2.78
CA GLY A 226 1.96 -6.03 2.10
C GLY A 226 2.17 -7.47 1.64
N VAL A 227 1.13 -8.27 1.70
CA VAL A 227 1.19 -9.68 1.35
C VAL A 227 0.34 -9.97 0.13
N PHE A 228 1.01 -10.17 -0.99
CA PHE A 228 0.43 -10.82 -2.16
C PHE A 228 0.74 -12.31 -2.08
N ILE A 229 -0.24 -13.11 -1.74
CA ILE A 229 -0.13 -14.55 -1.93
C ILE A 229 -0.83 -14.86 -3.24
N PRO A 230 -0.08 -15.08 -4.32
CA PRO A 230 -0.67 -15.58 -5.53
C PRO A 230 -1.16 -17.01 -5.25
N ARG A 231 -2.35 -17.36 -5.70
CA ARG A 231 -2.77 -18.76 -5.81
C ARG A 231 -1.94 -19.53 -6.87
N ALA A 232 -1.15 -18.83 -7.67
CA ALA A 232 -0.27 -19.42 -8.66
C ALA A 232 1.13 -19.60 -8.04
N GLU A 233 1.60 -20.81 -8.02
CA GLU A 233 2.87 -21.29 -7.44
C GLU A 233 4.12 -20.59 -7.99
N ASP A 234 3.99 -19.75 -9.01
CA ASP A 234 5.12 -19.25 -9.79
C ASP A 234 5.64 -17.86 -9.41
N TYR A 235 4.92 -17.07 -8.57
CA TYR A 235 5.29 -15.66 -8.48
C TYR A 235 6.13 -15.25 -7.28
N PHE A 236 6.06 -15.91 -6.11
CA PHE A 236 6.93 -15.62 -4.96
C PHE A 236 7.02 -16.79 -3.96
N PRO A 237 7.79 -17.84 -4.24
CA PRO A 237 8.01 -18.94 -3.26
C PRO A 237 8.74 -18.49 -1.98
N SER A 238 9.16 -17.22 -1.90
CA SER A 238 9.88 -16.67 -0.74
C SER A 238 9.02 -15.86 0.22
N LEU A 239 7.75 -15.54 -0.09
CA LEU A 239 6.89 -14.77 0.81
C LEU A 239 6.51 -15.56 2.06
N ASP A 240 6.30 -16.86 1.97
CA ASP A 240 6.08 -17.71 3.15
C ASP A 240 7.21 -17.63 4.16
N LYS A 241 8.46 -17.40 3.69
CA LYS A 241 9.63 -17.21 4.55
C LYS A 241 9.70 -15.84 5.21
N LEU A 242 8.94 -14.88 4.73
CA LEU A 242 8.88 -13.52 5.29
C LEU A 242 7.75 -13.35 6.30
N LEU A 243 6.79 -14.28 6.31
CA LEU A 243 5.69 -14.25 7.26
C LEU A 243 6.08 -14.97 8.55
N ILE A 244 5.66 -14.39 9.66
CA ILE A 244 5.75 -15.05 10.98
C ILE A 244 4.96 -16.35 10.92
N THR A 245 5.49 -17.38 11.56
CA THR A 245 4.79 -18.66 11.75
C THR A 245 4.18 -18.67 13.16
N ILE A 246 2.90 -19.00 13.26
CA ILE A 246 2.21 -19.16 14.54
C ILE A 246 2.27 -20.63 14.93
N ASP A 247 2.84 -20.91 16.09
CA ASP A 247 2.92 -22.28 16.64
C ASP A 247 1.66 -22.59 17.45
N TYR A 248 0.63 -23.07 16.77
CA TYR A 248 -0.64 -23.45 17.39
C TYR A 248 -0.53 -24.61 18.37
N GLN A 249 0.50 -25.46 18.25
CA GLN A 249 0.72 -26.57 19.17
C GLN A 249 1.24 -26.06 20.53
N CYS A 250 2.19 -25.13 20.49
CA CYS A 250 2.66 -24.48 21.72
C CYS A 250 1.57 -23.66 22.42
N LEU A 251 0.62 -23.13 21.66
CA LEU A 251 -0.53 -22.38 22.19
C LEU A 251 -1.68 -23.27 22.69
N ASP A 252 -1.59 -24.60 22.51
CA ASP A 252 -2.69 -25.54 22.79
C ASP A 252 -4.03 -25.09 22.15
N ALA A 253 -3.97 -24.64 20.91
CA ALA A 253 -5.10 -24.04 20.20
C ALA A 253 -5.25 -24.64 18.77
N PRO A 254 -6.46 -24.71 18.24
CA PRO A 254 -6.68 -25.09 16.85
C PRO A 254 -6.21 -23.97 15.91
N THR A 255 -5.79 -24.36 14.70
CA THR A 255 -5.43 -23.39 13.65
C THR A 255 -6.62 -22.46 13.38
N SER A 256 -6.37 -21.15 13.43
CA SER A 256 -7.39 -20.14 13.19
C SER A 256 -7.80 -20.08 11.72
N ARG A 257 -9.10 -19.82 11.46
CA ARG A 257 -9.57 -19.46 10.10
C ARG A 257 -8.90 -18.18 9.55
N TYR A 258 -8.35 -17.36 10.42
CA TYR A 258 -7.61 -16.12 10.07
C TYR A 258 -6.09 -16.30 10.11
N ASP A 259 -5.57 -17.54 10.13
CA ASP A 259 -4.13 -17.80 10.23
C ASP A 259 -3.30 -16.92 9.29
N LEU A 260 -3.66 -16.93 8.01
CA LEU A 260 -2.94 -16.17 7.01
C LEU A 260 -2.95 -14.66 7.27
N LEU A 261 -4.09 -14.12 7.73
CA LEU A 261 -4.18 -12.69 8.09
C LEU A 261 -3.38 -12.38 9.36
N LEU A 262 -3.46 -13.24 10.38
CA LEU A 262 -2.69 -13.08 11.62
C LEU A 262 -1.19 -13.05 11.31
N ARG A 263 -0.70 -13.95 10.48
CA ARG A 263 0.68 -13.98 10.00
C ARG A 263 1.04 -12.73 9.17
N ALA A 264 0.14 -12.28 8.30
CA ALA A 264 0.32 -11.07 7.50
C ALA A 264 0.32 -9.77 8.34
N LEU A 265 -0.32 -9.80 9.52
CA LEU A 265 -0.28 -8.72 10.50
C LEU A 265 0.97 -8.78 11.40
N GLY A 266 1.79 -9.82 11.25
CA GLY A 266 3.01 -10.00 12.05
C GLY A 266 2.71 -10.40 13.49
N SER A 267 1.68 -11.23 13.72
CA SER A 267 1.20 -11.56 15.06
C SER A 267 2.14 -12.50 15.80
N VAL A 268 2.41 -12.21 17.06
CA VAL A 268 3.00 -13.11 18.05
C VAL A 268 2.07 -13.20 19.25
N PHE A 269 1.96 -14.38 19.84
CA PHE A 269 1.07 -14.66 20.97
C PHE A 269 1.82 -15.37 22.07
N GLU A 270 1.57 -14.96 23.33
CA GLU A 270 2.12 -15.61 24.51
C GLU A 270 1.30 -16.85 24.90
N ASP A 271 -0.02 -16.83 24.62
CA ASP A 271 -0.94 -17.90 24.99
C ASP A 271 -2.18 -17.97 24.07
N ALA A 272 -3.05 -18.95 24.31
CA ALA A 272 -4.29 -19.15 23.58
C ALA A 272 -5.31 -18.02 23.80
N GLU A 273 -5.26 -17.30 24.93
CA GLU A 273 -6.18 -16.20 25.23
C GLU A 273 -5.87 -15.00 24.32
N GLU A 274 -4.62 -14.65 24.13
CA GLU A 274 -4.21 -13.60 23.18
C GLU A 274 -4.61 -13.94 21.75
N LEU A 275 -4.42 -15.20 21.33
CA LEU A 275 -4.88 -15.67 20.03
C LEU A 275 -6.41 -15.51 19.89
N ALA A 276 -7.18 -15.89 20.90
CA ALA A 276 -8.62 -15.75 20.89
C ALA A 276 -9.06 -14.28 20.84
N GLN A 277 -8.38 -13.38 21.57
CA GLN A 277 -8.62 -11.94 21.52
C GLN A 277 -8.32 -11.39 20.11
N ALA A 278 -7.21 -11.79 19.49
CA ALA A 278 -6.84 -11.40 18.13
C ALA A 278 -7.92 -11.81 17.10
N VAL A 279 -8.38 -13.05 17.19
CA VAL A 279 -9.49 -13.58 16.36
C VAL A 279 -10.77 -12.79 16.57
N ALA A 280 -11.10 -12.46 17.83
CA ALA A 280 -12.28 -11.66 18.16
C ALA A 280 -12.22 -10.23 17.59
N ILE A 281 -11.05 -9.59 17.62
CA ILE A 281 -10.84 -8.26 17.02
C ILE A 281 -11.10 -8.30 15.50
N ILE A 282 -10.56 -9.27 14.80
CA ILE A 282 -10.76 -9.42 13.34
C ILE A 282 -12.24 -9.67 13.04
N TYR A 283 -12.83 -10.65 13.70
CA TYR A 283 -14.25 -10.99 13.52
C TYR A 283 -15.16 -9.80 13.83
N GLY A 284 -14.94 -9.11 14.96
CA GLY A 284 -15.72 -7.94 15.36
C GLY A 284 -15.62 -6.77 14.36
N ALA A 285 -14.43 -6.56 13.76
CA ALA A 285 -14.24 -5.54 12.75
C ALA A 285 -14.97 -5.87 11.45
N ILE A 286 -14.95 -7.15 11.00
CA ILE A 286 -15.70 -7.64 9.85
C ILE A 286 -17.22 -7.52 10.11
N SER A 287 -17.68 -7.95 11.28
CA SER A 287 -19.10 -7.86 11.67
C SER A 287 -19.58 -6.40 11.74
N THR A 288 -18.73 -5.50 12.21
CA THR A 288 -19.04 -4.05 12.21
C THR A 288 -19.27 -3.53 10.78
N ALA A 289 -18.47 -3.99 9.82
CA ALA A 289 -18.64 -3.61 8.42
C ALA A 289 -19.92 -4.21 7.81
N ALA A 290 -20.20 -5.49 8.06
CA ALA A 290 -21.42 -6.15 7.57
C ALA A 290 -22.70 -5.50 8.16
N ASN A 291 -22.71 -5.25 9.47
CA ASN A 291 -23.85 -4.61 10.16
C ASN A 291 -24.12 -3.20 9.62
N ALA A 292 -23.09 -2.47 9.20
CA ALA A 292 -23.26 -1.14 8.60
C ALA A 292 -24.04 -1.16 7.28
N LEU A 293 -24.07 -2.31 6.58
CA LEU A 293 -24.87 -2.53 5.35
C LEU A 293 -26.25 -3.10 5.65
N GLN A 294 -26.41 -3.89 6.73
CA GLN A 294 -27.70 -4.46 7.12
C GLN A 294 -28.67 -3.42 7.67
N GLN A 295 -28.19 -2.36 8.30
CA GLN A 295 -29.00 -1.27 8.84
C GLN A 295 -29.57 -0.34 7.76
N ARG A 296 -29.42 -0.65 6.49
CA ARG A 296 -30.00 0.10 5.38
C ARG A 296 -31.52 0.02 5.44
N PRO A 297 -32.26 1.13 5.49
CA PRO A 297 -33.69 1.08 5.23
C PRO A 297 -33.85 0.50 3.82
N ARG A 298 -34.60 -0.62 3.70
CA ARG A 298 -34.97 -1.14 2.38
C ARG A 298 -35.77 -0.05 1.66
N PRO A 299 -35.47 0.22 0.38
CA PRO A 299 -36.18 1.22 -0.41
C PRO A 299 -37.67 0.89 -0.52
#